data_40f7b41a8644d1415ebbb0092f61868b
#
_entry.id   40f7b41a8644d1415ebbb0092f61868b
#
_cell.length_a   1.000
_cell.length_b   1.000
_cell.length_c   1.000
_cell.angle_alpha   90.00
_cell.angle_beta   90.00
_cell.angle_gamma   90.00
#
_symmetry.space_group_name_H-M   'P 1'
#
loop_
_entity.id
_entity.type
_entity.pdbx_description
1 polymer ?
#
loop_
_entity_poly.entity_id
_entity_poly.type
_entity_poly.pdbx_seq_one_letter_code
_entity_poly.pdbx_strand_id
1 'polypeptide(L)'
;MAVYLYFLADVISIFILIGIIYETRKHNESIYVLCGAAITVVNFGYWQLASAANLEEALLANRITYLDGTFVTLFMFLSLAHVCRLKVPIWLVSLMTLAGFVVLGLAFTGGYSTIYYKEVRYVTRAGAAFLVNEHGSAHILYLFLLGFYILTGCWVIYYACHHKNKVSYVSIMCISYTEFSCIAVYAIESIVDLEIELLPFIYVINEVLLFFMIRRSNLYDVSGNAENVREERQEYGYISFTGKGKYVGSNEVAQKYFPELSQLLIDREIPKNADFLYREFGMWMKNYRGEEEEVRYYNRKDRVIKCSMHFFTTGCAKQVRGYLIEILDDTRQQTQIHELNAMAKKAEEANLAKGAFLASISHEIRTPINAVLGMNEMILRESEEPQIRVYAGNIKKAGNSLLSLINNVLDYSRMEHGALAIQPVCYDVAKLLCDACSLMRVRARTKNLDLEVQADPDIPARLLGDDVRIRQILFNLLSNAVKYTKKGFVRLHVAVLERTEETVT
;
A
#
# COMPACT_ATOMS: atom_id res chain seq x y z
N MET A 1 52.98 -11.60 18.98
CA MET A 1 52.28 -10.90 17.89
C MET A 1 51.09 -11.73 17.39
N ALA A 2 51.24 -13.01 17.08
CA ALA A 2 50.18 -13.89 16.58
C ALA A 2 48.95 -13.98 17.51
N VAL A 3 49.16 -14.11 18.85
CA VAL A 3 48.05 -14.13 19.83
C VAL A 3 47.18 -12.91 19.76
N TYR A 4 47.76 -11.72 19.56
CA TYR A 4 46.94 -10.48 19.41
C TYR A 4 46.16 -10.44 18.12
N LEU A 5 46.68 -11.06 17.05
CA LEU A 5 45.95 -11.13 15.76
C LEU A 5 44.74 -12.05 15.88
N TYR A 6 44.84 -13.20 16.54
CA TYR A 6 43.69 -14.09 16.81
C TYR A 6 42.68 -13.45 17.75
N PHE A 7 43.13 -12.77 18.80
CA PHE A 7 42.25 -11.98 19.67
C PHE A 7 41.48 -10.92 18.88
N LEU A 8 42.18 -10.20 17.99
CA LEU A 8 41.51 -9.18 17.16
C LEU A 8 40.49 -9.81 16.19
N ALA A 9 40.78 -10.97 15.60
CA ALA A 9 39.86 -11.70 14.74
C ALA A 9 38.60 -12.12 15.50
N ASP A 10 38.74 -12.63 16.74
CA ASP A 10 37.62 -13.00 17.60
C ASP A 10 36.74 -11.79 17.97
N VAL A 11 37.33 -10.66 18.36
CA VAL A 11 36.59 -9.42 18.67
C VAL A 11 35.84 -8.91 17.46
N ILE A 12 36.45 -8.92 16.27
CA ILE A 12 35.78 -8.51 15.04
C ILE A 12 34.58 -9.43 14.74
N SER A 13 34.77 -10.75 14.90
CA SER A 13 33.72 -11.76 14.72
C SER A 13 32.52 -11.50 15.64
N ILE A 14 32.75 -11.18 16.92
CA ILE A 14 31.69 -10.82 17.88
C ILE A 14 30.88 -9.61 17.39
N PHE A 15 31.56 -8.55 16.89
CA PHE A 15 30.85 -7.37 16.37
C PHE A 15 30.00 -7.68 15.12
N ILE A 16 30.52 -8.54 14.23
CA ILE A 16 29.80 -8.96 13.04
C ILE A 16 28.58 -9.80 13.44
N LEU A 17 28.75 -10.73 14.40
CA LEU A 17 27.64 -11.54 14.93
C LEU A 17 26.51 -10.67 15.51
N ILE A 18 26.85 -9.62 16.27
CA ILE A 18 25.87 -8.65 16.76
C ILE A 18 25.11 -8.01 15.58
N GLY A 19 25.82 -7.63 14.51
CA GLY A 19 25.23 -7.12 13.28
C GLY A 19 24.30 -8.11 12.60
N ILE A 20 24.69 -9.39 12.51
CA ILE A 20 23.88 -10.48 11.98
C ILE A 20 22.58 -10.64 12.79
N ILE A 21 22.66 -10.70 14.11
CA ILE A 21 21.51 -10.80 15.01
C ILE A 21 20.53 -9.62 14.79
N TYR A 22 21.07 -8.41 14.65
CA TYR A 22 20.26 -7.23 14.43
C TYR A 22 19.51 -7.28 13.07
N GLU A 23 20.18 -7.67 11.98
CA GLU A 23 19.58 -7.75 10.64
C GLU A 23 18.59 -8.91 10.51
N THR A 24 18.82 -10.05 11.18
CA THR A 24 17.94 -11.24 11.09
C THR A 24 16.72 -11.17 12.00
N ARG A 25 16.70 -10.27 12.99
CA ARG A 25 15.60 -10.13 13.97
C ARG A 25 14.22 -9.93 13.33
N LYS A 26 14.15 -9.28 12.16
CA LYS A 26 12.91 -8.96 11.46
C LYS A 26 12.32 -10.12 10.66
N HIS A 27 13.15 -11.09 10.24
CA HIS A 27 12.78 -12.12 9.26
C HIS A 27 12.81 -13.55 9.83
N ASN A 28 13.08 -13.71 11.14
CA ASN A 28 13.17 -15.01 11.83
C ASN A 28 14.14 -16.02 11.19
N GLU A 29 15.23 -15.53 10.60
CA GLU A 29 16.24 -16.31 9.87
C GLU A 29 17.35 -16.81 10.81
N SER A 30 17.01 -17.71 11.74
CA SER A 30 17.89 -18.22 12.80
C SER A 30 19.16 -18.93 12.28
N ILE A 31 19.14 -19.46 11.04
CA ILE A 31 20.25 -20.22 10.47
C ILE A 31 21.54 -19.36 10.32
N TYR A 32 21.38 -18.11 9.93
CA TYR A 32 22.53 -17.19 9.79
C TYR A 32 23.13 -16.82 11.15
N VAL A 33 22.29 -16.70 12.18
CA VAL A 33 22.75 -16.46 13.55
C VAL A 33 23.54 -17.66 14.06
N LEU A 34 23.07 -18.88 13.79
CA LEU A 34 23.78 -20.12 14.16
C LEU A 34 25.13 -20.22 13.44
N CYS A 35 25.21 -19.84 12.16
CA CYS A 35 26.44 -19.81 11.38
C CYS A 35 27.45 -18.81 11.99
N GLY A 36 27.05 -17.55 12.18
CA GLY A 36 27.91 -16.53 12.79
C GLY A 36 28.35 -16.90 14.21
N ALA A 37 27.44 -17.42 15.04
CA ALA A 37 27.78 -17.86 16.39
C ALA A 37 28.81 -19.01 16.38
N ALA A 38 28.68 -19.99 15.48
CA ALA A 38 29.64 -21.08 15.35
C ALA A 38 31.02 -20.58 14.93
N ILE A 39 31.08 -19.64 13.96
CA ILE A 39 32.34 -19.00 13.54
C ILE A 39 33.00 -18.26 14.70
N THR A 40 32.25 -17.45 15.44
CA THR A 40 32.74 -16.71 16.61
C THR A 40 33.34 -17.67 17.66
N VAL A 41 32.65 -18.79 17.98
CA VAL A 41 33.13 -19.79 18.92
C VAL A 41 34.38 -20.45 18.41
N VAL A 42 34.51 -20.73 17.12
CA VAL A 42 35.73 -21.29 16.52
C VAL A 42 36.90 -20.30 16.61
N ASN A 43 36.71 -19.02 16.30
CA ASN A 43 37.74 -17.99 16.43
C ASN A 43 38.21 -17.83 17.89
N PHE A 44 37.26 -17.88 18.84
CA PHE A 44 37.59 -17.95 20.25
C PHE A 44 38.47 -19.17 20.56
N GLY A 45 38.18 -20.35 20.00
CA GLY A 45 38.97 -21.56 20.12
C GLY A 45 40.43 -21.38 19.63
N TYR A 46 40.61 -20.75 18.46
CA TYR A 46 41.93 -20.43 17.92
C TYR A 46 42.72 -19.44 18.79
N TRP A 47 42.01 -18.39 19.30
CA TRP A 47 42.67 -17.48 20.24
C TRP A 47 43.10 -18.19 21.54
N GLN A 48 42.27 -19.05 22.13
CA GLN A 48 42.59 -19.84 23.31
C GLN A 48 43.75 -20.83 23.05
N LEU A 49 43.75 -21.49 21.88
CA LEU A 49 44.80 -22.36 21.46
C LEU A 49 46.14 -21.60 21.40
N ALA A 50 46.16 -20.47 20.72
CA ALA A 50 47.36 -19.64 20.60
C ALA A 50 47.86 -19.08 21.93
N SER A 51 46.96 -18.92 22.92
CA SER A 51 47.29 -18.39 24.26
C SER A 51 47.63 -19.47 25.28
N ALA A 52 47.46 -20.75 24.93
CA ALA A 52 47.66 -21.87 25.84
C ALA A 52 49.06 -21.95 26.43
N ALA A 53 49.18 -22.14 27.73
CA ALA A 53 50.46 -22.23 28.44
C ALA A 53 51.01 -23.67 28.52
N ASN A 54 50.16 -24.67 28.30
CA ASN A 54 50.50 -26.07 28.40
C ASN A 54 49.72 -26.95 27.44
N LEU A 55 50.06 -28.24 27.35
CA LEU A 55 49.42 -29.20 26.44
C LEU A 55 47.94 -29.40 26.75
N GLU A 56 47.53 -29.42 28.04
CA GLU A 56 46.13 -29.64 28.41
C GLU A 56 45.21 -28.48 27.96
N GLU A 57 45.66 -27.26 28.19
CA GLU A 57 44.95 -26.06 27.71
C GLU A 57 44.87 -26.03 26.19
N ALA A 58 45.98 -26.34 25.49
CA ALA A 58 46.03 -26.42 24.05
C ALA A 58 45.07 -27.49 23.48
N LEU A 59 45.00 -28.67 24.11
CA LEU A 59 44.06 -29.72 23.73
C LEU A 59 42.60 -29.32 23.95
N LEU A 60 42.32 -28.64 25.06
CA LEU A 60 40.97 -28.15 25.33
C LEU A 60 40.52 -27.12 24.29
N ALA A 61 41.39 -26.18 23.99
CA ALA A 61 41.15 -25.17 22.97
C ALA A 61 40.98 -25.78 21.57
N ASN A 62 41.82 -26.72 21.20
CA ASN A 62 41.77 -27.44 19.93
C ASN A 62 40.48 -28.26 19.75
N ARG A 63 39.83 -28.72 20.82
CA ARG A 63 38.50 -29.34 20.72
C ARG A 63 37.44 -28.37 20.26
N ILE A 64 37.53 -27.09 20.64
CA ILE A 64 36.60 -26.03 20.21
C ILE A 64 36.80 -25.74 18.72
N THR A 65 38.04 -25.75 18.22
CA THR A 65 38.29 -25.49 16.79
C THR A 65 37.70 -26.55 15.89
N TYR A 66 37.47 -27.81 16.34
CA TYR A 66 36.82 -28.86 15.57
C TYR A 66 35.33 -28.59 15.29
N LEU A 67 34.72 -27.58 15.93
CA LEU A 67 33.38 -27.07 15.52
C LEU A 67 33.39 -26.54 14.08
N ASP A 68 34.56 -26.13 13.57
CA ASP A 68 34.76 -25.68 12.21
C ASP A 68 34.28 -26.68 11.16
N GLY A 69 34.99 -27.80 11.00
CA GLY A 69 34.67 -28.80 9.97
C GLY A 69 33.39 -29.60 10.27
N THR A 70 32.79 -29.46 11.45
CA THR A 70 31.58 -30.18 11.80
C THR A 70 30.29 -29.31 11.70
N PHE A 71 30.27 -28.15 12.35
CA PHE A 71 29.07 -27.32 12.45
C PHE A 71 29.12 -26.00 11.66
N VAL A 72 30.31 -25.34 11.55
CA VAL A 72 30.42 -24.15 10.73
C VAL A 72 30.10 -24.50 9.27
N THR A 73 30.73 -25.58 8.75
CA THR A 73 30.48 -26.05 7.38
C THR A 73 29.02 -26.47 7.15
N LEU A 74 28.38 -27.14 8.14
CA LEU A 74 26.94 -27.46 8.09
C LEU A 74 26.10 -26.21 8.00
N PHE A 75 26.31 -25.23 8.89
CA PHE A 75 25.51 -24.00 8.90
C PHE A 75 25.80 -23.12 7.68
N MET A 76 27.02 -23.11 7.16
CA MET A 76 27.32 -22.47 5.88
C MET A 76 26.56 -23.12 4.74
N PHE A 77 26.56 -24.46 4.63
CA PHE A 77 25.75 -25.18 3.65
C PHE A 77 24.24 -24.85 3.76
N LEU A 78 23.68 -24.84 4.96
CA LEU A 78 22.28 -24.52 5.17
C LEU A 78 21.95 -23.06 4.85
N SER A 79 22.84 -22.12 5.20
CA SER A 79 22.72 -20.70 4.86
C SER A 79 22.76 -20.51 3.35
N LEU A 80 23.63 -21.23 2.67
CA LEU A 80 23.77 -21.28 1.22
C LEU A 80 22.51 -21.81 0.54
N ALA A 81 21.99 -22.94 1.01
CA ALA A 81 20.76 -23.51 0.52
C ALA A 81 19.59 -22.54 0.68
N HIS A 82 19.53 -21.84 1.80
CA HIS A 82 18.50 -20.83 2.09
C HIS A 82 18.57 -19.65 1.12
N VAL A 83 19.75 -19.05 0.89
CA VAL A 83 19.95 -17.98 -0.10
C VAL A 83 19.53 -18.43 -1.51
N CYS A 84 19.81 -19.70 -1.86
CA CYS A 84 19.40 -20.29 -3.14
C CYS A 84 17.92 -20.71 -3.18
N ARG A 85 17.14 -20.49 -2.11
CA ARG A 85 15.76 -20.92 -1.95
C ARG A 85 15.56 -22.43 -2.16
N LEU A 86 16.56 -23.21 -1.80
CA LEU A 86 16.51 -24.66 -1.81
C LEU A 86 15.89 -25.19 -0.50
N LYS A 87 14.86 -26.01 -0.61
CA LYS A 87 14.28 -26.72 0.55
C LYS A 87 15.10 -27.97 0.82
N VAL A 88 15.96 -27.96 1.82
CA VAL A 88 16.69 -29.14 2.27
C VAL A 88 15.76 -30.01 3.11
N PRO A 89 15.60 -31.32 2.82
CA PRO A 89 14.75 -32.22 3.60
C PRO A 89 15.24 -32.32 5.04
N ILE A 90 14.31 -32.28 6.00
CA ILE A 90 14.61 -32.33 7.45
C ILE A 90 15.41 -33.58 7.82
N TRP A 91 15.09 -34.74 7.22
CA TRP A 91 15.82 -35.99 7.49
C TRP A 91 17.30 -35.88 7.12
N LEU A 92 17.65 -35.15 6.02
CA LEU A 92 19.04 -34.95 5.59
C LEU A 92 19.77 -34.01 6.57
N VAL A 93 19.13 -32.91 6.97
CA VAL A 93 19.69 -32.00 8.00
C VAL A 93 19.93 -32.74 9.31
N SER A 94 18.99 -33.59 9.76
CA SER A 94 19.12 -34.37 10.98
C SER A 94 20.28 -35.39 10.87
N LEU A 95 20.45 -36.05 9.71
CA LEU A 95 21.54 -36.97 9.46
C LEU A 95 22.91 -36.26 9.49
N MET A 96 23.01 -35.11 8.83
CA MET A 96 24.22 -34.27 8.80
C MET A 96 24.59 -33.79 10.21
N THR A 97 23.60 -33.32 10.97
CA THR A 97 23.80 -32.88 12.35
C THR A 97 24.27 -34.02 13.25
N LEU A 98 23.67 -35.20 13.13
CA LEU A 98 24.07 -36.38 13.89
C LEU A 98 25.51 -36.80 13.54
N ALA A 99 25.87 -36.84 12.25
CA ALA A 99 27.24 -37.12 11.80
C ALA A 99 28.25 -36.09 12.38
N GLY A 100 27.88 -34.81 12.39
CA GLY A 100 28.69 -33.75 13.01
C GLY A 100 28.92 -34.01 14.49
N PHE A 101 27.89 -34.39 15.26
CA PHE A 101 28.06 -34.73 16.69
C PHE A 101 28.93 -35.96 16.90
N VAL A 102 28.78 -36.99 16.06
CA VAL A 102 29.64 -38.20 16.18
C VAL A 102 31.09 -37.85 15.92
N VAL A 103 31.39 -37.11 14.86
CA VAL A 103 32.77 -36.71 14.51
C VAL A 103 33.37 -35.78 15.58
N LEU A 104 32.57 -34.80 16.06
CA LEU A 104 33.00 -33.92 17.15
C LEU A 104 33.29 -34.72 18.43
N GLY A 105 32.41 -35.67 18.79
CA GLY A 105 32.63 -36.54 19.94
C GLY A 105 33.94 -37.36 19.84
N LEU A 106 34.25 -37.86 18.63
CA LEU A 106 35.54 -38.51 18.38
C LEU A 106 36.73 -37.56 18.51
N ALA A 107 36.61 -36.33 17.99
CA ALA A 107 37.67 -35.31 18.14
C ALA A 107 37.92 -34.94 19.61
N PHE A 108 36.91 -34.97 20.47
CA PHE A 108 37.03 -34.76 21.92
C PHE A 108 37.85 -35.86 22.63
N THR A 109 38.02 -37.06 22.04
CA THR A 109 38.93 -38.09 22.55
C THR A 109 40.41 -37.82 22.26
N GLY A 110 40.70 -36.81 21.43
CA GLY A 110 42.08 -36.42 21.10
C GLY A 110 42.88 -36.04 22.36
N GLY A 111 44.05 -36.61 22.49
CA GLY A 111 44.91 -36.48 23.66
C GLY A 111 44.64 -37.49 24.79
N TYR A 112 43.48 -38.18 24.79
CA TYR A 112 43.15 -39.24 25.76
C TYR A 112 43.26 -40.64 25.15
N SER A 113 43.08 -40.77 23.85
CA SER A 113 43.20 -42.05 23.15
C SER A 113 43.92 -41.86 21.81
N THR A 114 44.55 -42.97 21.35
CA THR A 114 45.28 -42.96 20.05
C THR A 114 44.34 -43.11 18.83
N ILE A 115 43.02 -43.17 19.07
CA ILE A 115 42.02 -43.39 18.03
C ILE A 115 41.91 -42.15 17.11
N TYR A 116 41.88 -40.96 17.68
CA TYR A 116 41.75 -39.71 16.93
C TYR A 116 43.12 -39.07 16.60
N TYR A 117 44.02 -38.99 17.58
CA TYR A 117 45.42 -38.62 17.40
C TYR A 117 46.33 -39.75 17.89
N LYS A 118 47.32 -40.15 17.10
CA LYS A 118 48.36 -41.11 17.50
C LYS A 118 49.35 -40.47 18.46
N GLU A 119 49.81 -39.29 18.12
CA GLU A 119 50.75 -38.48 18.91
C GLU A 119 50.37 -37.02 18.81
N VAL A 120 50.52 -36.26 19.91
CA VAL A 120 50.24 -34.83 19.97
C VAL A 120 51.43 -34.17 20.67
N ARG A 121 52.00 -33.15 20.03
CA ARG A 121 53.10 -32.37 20.58
C ARG A 121 52.73 -30.90 20.68
N TYR A 122 52.95 -30.34 21.87
CA TYR A 122 52.80 -28.89 22.09
C TYR A 122 54.07 -28.19 21.61
N VAL A 123 53.93 -27.17 20.74
CA VAL A 123 55.01 -26.41 20.16
C VAL A 123 54.67 -24.93 20.24
N THR A 124 55.66 -24.07 20.52
CA THR A 124 55.48 -22.63 20.48
C THR A 124 56.18 -22.04 19.27
N ARG A 125 55.45 -21.34 18.39
CA ARG A 125 56.00 -20.65 17.20
C ARG A 125 55.55 -19.20 17.20
N ALA A 126 56.42 -18.26 16.87
CA ALA A 126 56.15 -16.81 16.85
C ALA A 126 55.47 -16.27 18.12
N GLY A 127 55.64 -16.92 19.27
CA GLY A 127 55.02 -16.57 20.54
C GLY A 127 53.58 -17.00 20.71
N ALA A 128 53.08 -17.91 19.87
CA ALA A 128 51.78 -18.56 19.97
C ALA A 128 51.95 -20.08 20.15
N ALA A 129 51.01 -20.73 20.83
CA ALA A 129 51.00 -22.18 21.01
C ALA A 129 50.32 -22.85 19.79
N PHE A 130 50.91 -23.99 19.38
CA PHE A 130 50.44 -24.85 18.31
C PHE A 130 50.46 -26.31 18.73
N LEU A 131 49.56 -27.10 18.13
CA LEU A 131 49.59 -28.54 18.28
C LEU A 131 50.04 -29.19 16.97
N VAL A 132 51.11 -29.95 17.06
CA VAL A 132 51.55 -30.83 15.96
C VAL A 132 51.01 -32.22 16.22
N ASN A 133 50.11 -32.66 15.38
CA ASN A 133 49.30 -33.87 15.59
C ASN A 133 49.62 -34.92 14.53
N GLU A 134 49.86 -36.17 14.95
CA GLU A 134 49.78 -37.32 14.04
C GLU A 134 48.35 -37.89 14.11
N HIS A 135 47.69 -37.91 12.98
CA HIS A 135 46.28 -38.33 12.90
C HIS A 135 46.09 -39.83 13.12
N GLY A 136 45.09 -40.19 13.92
CA GLY A 136 44.65 -41.57 14.13
C GLY A 136 43.64 -42.03 13.09
N SER A 137 43.17 -43.29 13.20
CA SER A 137 42.25 -43.87 12.22
C SER A 137 40.88 -43.19 12.18
N ALA A 138 40.39 -42.66 13.32
CA ALA A 138 39.08 -41.98 13.35
C ALA A 138 39.08 -40.60 12.68
N HIS A 139 40.26 -39.97 12.50
CA HIS A 139 40.35 -38.70 11.79
C HIS A 139 39.86 -38.78 10.32
N ILE A 140 39.90 -39.98 9.72
CA ILE A 140 39.36 -40.19 8.36
C ILE A 140 37.86 -39.87 8.27
N LEU A 141 37.10 -40.06 9.35
CA LEU A 141 35.68 -39.72 9.38
C LEU A 141 35.44 -38.19 9.31
N TYR A 142 36.33 -37.40 9.94
CA TYR A 142 36.33 -35.95 9.82
C TYR A 142 36.60 -35.50 8.38
N LEU A 143 37.60 -36.05 7.74
CA LEU A 143 37.94 -35.75 6.34
C LEU A 143 36.80 -36.18 5.39
N PHE A 144 36.15 -37.31 5.67
CA PHE A 144 35.00 -37.77 4.89
C PHE A 144 33.79 -36.84 5.04
N LEU A 145 33.48 -36.37 6.25
CA LEU A 145 32.44 -35.41 6.53
C LEU A 145 32.73 -34.08 5.83
N LEU A 146 33.95 -33.57 5.93
CA LEU A 146 34.35 -32.32 5.26
C LEU A 146 34.22 -32.44 3.73
N GLY A 147 34.69 -33.54 3.13
CA GLY A 147 34.55 -33.83 1.71
C GLY A 147 33.08 -33.90 1.26
N PHE A 148 32.21 -34.47 2.11
CA PHE A 148 30.78 -34.50 1.85
C PHE A 148 30.15 -33.10 1.82
N TYR A 149 30.51 -32.20 2.78
CA TYR A 149 30.05 -30.82 2.80
C TYR A 149 30.54 -30.04 1.58
N ILE A 150 31.80 -30.20 1.17
CA ILE A 150 32.37 -29.60 -0.04
C ILE A 150 31.56 -30.01 -1.27
N LEU A 151 31.29 -31.31 -1.44
CA LEU A 151 30.52 -31.80 -2.58
C LEU A 151 29.09 -31.26 -2.60
N THR A 152 28.44 -31.19 -1.43
CA THR A 152 27.08 -30.63 -1.33
C THR A 152 27.06 -29.12 -1.58
N GLY A 153 28.08 -28.38 -1.13
CA GLY A 153 28.26 -26.95 -1.43
C GLY A 153 28.46 -26.71 -2.94
N CYS A 154 29.33 -27.46 -3.59
CA CYS A 154 29.50 -27.41 -5.05
C CYS A 154 28.22 -27.71 -5.81
N TRP A 155 27.43 -28.68 -5.34
CA TRP A 155 26.14 -28.99 -5.93
C TRP A 155 25.15 -27.83 -5.82
N VAL A 156 25.09 -27.15 -4.66
CA VAL A 156 24.24 -25.97 -4.48
C VAL A 156 24.66 -24.82 -5.41
N ILE A 157 25.97 -24.58 -5.55
CA ILE A 157 26.51 -23.58 -6.49
C ILE A 157 26.10 -23.92 -7.93
N TYR A 158 26.27 -25.19 -8.34
CA TYR A 158 25.86 -25.65 -9.65
C TYR A 158 24.35 -25.44 -9.89
N TYR A 159 23.52 -25.79 -8.91
CA TYR A 159 22.06 -25.56 -8.96
C TYR A 159 21.75 -24.07 -9.11
N ALA A 160 22.37 -23.21 -8.31
CA ALA A 160 22.18 -21.75 -8.37
C ALA A 160 22.56 -21.18 -9.75
N CYS A 161 23.66 -21.67 -10.34
CA CYS A 161 24.09 -21.27 -11.68
C CYS A 161 23.09 -21.67 -12.78
N HIS A 162 22.43 -22.82 -12.64
CA HIS A 162 21.41 -23.28 -13.60
C HIS A 162 20.07 -22.56 -13.45
N HIS A 163 19.72 -22.15 -12.24
CA HIS A 163 18.47 -21.42 -11.93
C HIS A 163 18.70 -19.91 -11.80
N LYS A 164 19.45 -19.32 -12.72
CA LYS A 164 19.89 -17.91 -12.75
C LYS A 164 18.78 -16.89 -12.55
N ASN A 165 17.54 -17.22 -12.91
CA ASN A 165 16.39 -16.29 -12.79
C ASN A 165 15.86 -16.18 -11.36
N LYS A 166 16.30 -17.04 -10.44
CA LYS A 166 15.81 -17.08 -9.04
C LYS A 166 16.83 -16.60 -8.01
N VAL A 167 18.10 -16.54 -8.38
CA VAL A 167 19.20 -16.19 -7.46
C VAL A 167 20.04 -15.06 -8.04
N SER A 168 20.40 -14.09 -7.20
CA SER A 168 21.27 -12.99 -7.58
C SER A 168 22.67 -13.49 -7.96
N TYR A 169 23.20 -12.99 -9.08
CA TYR A 169 24.58 -13.31 -9.52
C TYR A 169 25.64 -12.93 -8.45
N VAL A 170 25.45 -11.79 -7.78
CA VAL A 170 26.37 -11.36 -6.71
C VAL A 170 26.31 -12.31 -5.52
N SER A 171 25.11 -12.81 -5.15
CA SER A 171 24.99 -13.82 -4.09
C SER A 171 25.69 -15.11 -4.47
N ILE A 172 25.58 -15.58 -5.73
CA ILE A 172 26.30 -16.76 -6.22
C ILE A 172 27.81 -16.55 -6.10
N MET A 173 28.33 -15.39 -6.46
CA MET A 173 29.76 -15.08 -6.32
C MET A 173 30.24 -15.08 -4.87
N CYS A 174 29.50 -14.43 -3.95
CA CYS A 174 29.82 -14.42 -2.53
C CYS A 174 29.86 -15.85 -1.95
N ILE A 175 28.87 -16.64 -2.29
CA ILE A 175 28.75 -18.04 -1.90
C ILE A 175 29.94 -18.87 -2.40
N SER A 176 30.24 -18.77 -3.70
CA SER A 176 31.38 -19.48 -4.28
C SER A 176 32.69 -19.09 -3.59
N TYR A 177 32.88 -17.81 -3.28
CA TYR A 177 34.04 -17.34 -2.57
C TYR A 177 34.13 -17.94 -1.16
N THR A 178 33.04 -17.92 -0.36
CA THR A 178 33.07 -18.46 1.02
C THR A 178 33.41 -19.94 1.04
N GLU A 179 32.88 -20.74 0.10
CA GLU A 179 33.17 -22.18 -0.01
C GLU A 179 34.63 -22.43 -0.42
N PHE A 180 35.09 -21.82 -1.53
CA PHE A 180 36.42 -22.10 -2.08
C PHE A 180 37.55 -21.47 -1.28
N SER A 181 37.32 -20.36 -0.58
CA SER A 181 38.38 -19.72 0.23
C SER A 181 38.82 -20.59 1.42
N CYS A 182 37.87 -21.23 2.12
CA CYS A 182 38.20 -22.15 3.21
C CYS A 182 38.99 -23.36 2.73
N ILE A 183 38.53 -23.95 1.60
CA ILE A 183 39.21 -25.11 0.99
C ILE A 183 40.63 -24.72 0.58
N ALA A 184 40.81 -23.57 -0.08
CA ALA A 184 42.12 -23.11 -0.54
C ALA A 184 43.09 -22.86 0.62
N VAL A 185 42.60 -22.22 1.70
CA VAL A 185 43.43 -21.97 2.87
C VAL A 185 43.79 -23.26 3.59
N TYR A 186 42.85 -24.16 3.81
CA TYR A 186 43.13 -25.46 4.41
C TYR A 186 44.12 -26.27 3.58
N ALA A 187 44.04 -26.24 2.25
CA ALA A 187 45.02 -26.87 1.38
C ALA A 187 46.42 -26.21 1.47
N ILE A 188 46.48 -24.88 1.57
CA ILE A 188 47.77 -24.16 1.76
C ILE A 188 48.38 -24.53 3.09
N GLU A 189 47.63 -24.50 4.18
CA GLU A 189 48.11 -24.84 5.53
C GLU A 189 48.59 -26.31 5.63
N SER A 190 47.99 -27.23 4.87
CA SER A 190 48.38 -28.62 4.84
C SER A 190 49.68 -28.88 4.04
N ILE A 191 50.08 -27.97 3.13
CA ILE A 191 51.27 -28.12 2.29
C ILE A 191 52.43 -27.25 2.79
N VAL A 192 52.10 -26.04 3.27
CA VAL A 192 53.09 -25.05 3.69
C VAL A 192 53.08 -24.97 5.20
N ASP A 193 54.26 -25.21 5.83
CA ASP A 193 54.44 -25.09 7.29
C ASP A 193 54.46 -23.59 7.64
N LEU A 194 53.30 -23.01 7.88
CA LEU A 194 53.12 -21.59 8.21
C LEU A 194 53.39 -21.36 9.71
N GLU A 195 53.87 -20.18 10.04
CA GLU A 195 54.06 -19.76 11.44
C GLU A 195 52.74 -19.31 12.10
N ILE A 196 51.66 -19.11 11.31
CA ILE A 196 50.34 -18.62 11.74
C ILE A 196 49.27 -19.38 10.96
N GLU A 197 48.22 -19.83 11.64
CA GLU A 197 47.03 -20.40 11.00
C GLU A 197 46.19 -19.28 10.38
N LEU A 198 45.80 -19.43 9.12
CA LEU A 198 45.12 -18.43 8.34
C LEU A 198 43.60 -18.57 8.40
N LEU A 199 43.09 -19.77 8.72
CA LEU A 199 41.66 -20.08 8.77
C LEU A 199 40.85 -19.09 9.58
N PRO A 200 41.24 -18.64 10.80
CA PRO A 200 40.49 -17.70 11.61
C PRO A 200 40.24 -16.37 10.88
N PHE A 201 41.18 -15.89 10.09
CA PHE A 201 41.02 -14.64 9.33
C PHE A 201 40.08 -14.80 8.14
N ILE A 202 40.13 -15.95 7.49
CA ILE A 202 39.16 -16.29 6.40
C ILE A 202 37.76 -16.40 6.94
N TYR A 203 37.55 -16.95 8.14
CA TYR A 203 36.23 -16.99 8.78
C TYR A 203 35.68 -15.60 9.05
N VAL A 204 36.50 -14.64 9.50
CA VAL A 204 36.04 -13.24 9.65
C VAL A 204 35.61 -12.64 8.31
N ILE A 205 36.37 -12.89 7.23
CA ILE A 205 36.00 -12.43 5.88
C ILE A 205 34.69 -13.08 5.44
N ASN A 206 34.52 -14.37 5.65
CA ASN A 206 33.31 -15.10 5.30
C ASN A 206 32.09 -14.63 6.11
N GLU A 207 32.30 -14.27 7.37
CA GLU A 207 31.24 -13.69 8.23
C GLU A 207 30.81 -12.30 7.76
N VAL A 208 31.75 -11.43 7.30
CA VAL A 208 31.43 -10.16 6.64
C VAL A 208 30.63 -10.38 5.36
N LEU A 209 31.01 -11.37 4.56
CA LEU A 209 30.27 -11.71 3.33
C LEU A 209 28.87 -12.26 3.65
N LEU A 210 28.75 -13.09 4.71
CA LEU A 210 27.47 -13.58 5.20
C LEU A 210 26.56 -12.41 5.63
N PHE A 211 27.08 -11.47 6.44
CA PHE A 211 26.36 -10.25 6.83
C PHE A 211 25.91 -9.44 5.61
N PHE A 212 26.78 -9.25 4.63
CA PHE A 212 26.43 -8.57 3.38
C PHE A 212 25.33 -9.31 2.62
N MET A 213 25.38 -10.65 2.54
CA MET A 213 24.35 -11.46 1.88
C MET A 213 23.01 -11.38 2.58
N ILE A 214 22.97 -11.42 3.92
CA ILE A 214 21.75 -11.27 4.71
C ILE A 214 21.11 -9.92 4.42
N ARG A 215 21.88 -8.84 4.53
CA ARG A 215 21.41 -7.50 4.25
C ARG A 215 20.88 -7.34 2.82
N ARG A 216 21.50 -8.04 1.88
CA ARG A 216 21.06 -8.08 0.49
C ARG A 216 19.79 -8.94 0.32
N SER A 217 19.73 -10.13 0.95
CA SER A 217 18.54 -11.01 0.91
C SER A 217 17.30 -10.29 1.42
N ASN A 218 17.42 -9.55 2.51
CA ASN A 218 16.33 -8.76 3.09
C ASN A 218 15.81 -7.67 2.12
N LEU A 219 16.64 -7.15 1.21
CA LEU A 219 16.22 -6.27 0.13
C LEU A 219 15.45 -7.01 -0.97
N TYR A 220 15.68 -8.32 -1.13
CA TYR A 220 15.05 -9.17 -2.16
C TYR A 220 13.82 -9.92 -1.66
N ASP A 221 13.50 -9.87 -0.37
CA ASP A 221 12.25 -10.42 0.15
C ASP A 221 11.09 -9.43 -0.08
N VAL A 222 10.63 -9.44 -1.32
CA VAL A 222 9.53 -8.58 -1.79
C VAL A 222 8.21 -8.94 -1.09
N SER A 223 8.02 -10.22 -0.73
CA SER A 223 6.80 -10.70 -0.09
C SER A 223 6.76 -10.32 1.39
N GLY A 224 7.84 -10.56 2.13
CA GLY A 224 7.92 -10.23 3.56
C GLY A 224 7.91 -8.72 3.83
N ASN A 225 8.47 -7.91 2.94
CA ASN A 225 8.40 -6.45 3.05
C ASN A 225 7.01 -5.88 2.74
N ALA A 226 6.21 -6.59 1.95
CA ALA A 226 4.85 -6.20 1.58
C ALA A 226 3.79 -6.68 2.58
N GLU A 227 3.95 -7.87 3.19
CA GLU A 227 3.04 -8.41 4.21
C GLU A 227 2.99 -7.53 5.47
N ASN A 228 4.10 -6.85 5.81
CA ASN A 228 4.13 -5.91 6.94
C ASN A 228 3.31 -4.63 6.72
N VAL A 229 2.76 -4.41 5.54
CA VAL A 229 2.05 -3.15 5.19
C VAL A 229 0.52 -3.31 5.18
N ARG A 230 -0.04 -4.54 5.03
CA ARG A 230 -1.51 -4.73 4.97
C ARG A 230 -2.00 -6.10 5.44
N GLU A 231 -2.93 -6.07 6.40
CA GLU A 231 -3.69 -7.22 6.95
C GLU A 231 -4.86 -7.70 6.06
N GLU A 232 -5.06 -7.23 4.84
CA GLU A 232 -6.26 -7.54 4.05
C GLU A 232 -6.04 -8.62 2.99
N ARG A 233 -7.05 -9.50 2.86
CA ARG A 233 -7.17 -10.73 2.05
C ARG A 233 -7.13 -10.55 0.51
N GLN A 234 -6.59 -9.47 -0.03
CA GLN A 234 -6.45 -9.31 -1.48
C GLN A 234 -5.08 -9.84 -1.94
N GLU A 235 -5.08 -10.65 -2.98
CA GLU A 235 -3.86 -11.13 -3.63
C GLU A 235 -3.18 -9.99 -4.40
N TYR A 236 -2.21 -9.34 -3.78
CA TYR A 236 -1.39 -8.32 -4.42
C TYR A 236 -0.21 -8.93 -5.19
N GLY A 237 0.01 -8.45 -6.41
CA GLY A 237 1.24 -8.67 -7.15
C GLY A 237 2.28 -7.60 -6.78
N TYR A 238 3.55 -7.99 -6.70
CA TYR A 238 4.65 -7.08 -6.41
C TYR A 238 5.79 -7.28 -7.39
N ILE A 239 6.35 -6.16 -7.89
CA ILE A 239 7.60 -6.13 -8.66
C ILE A 239 8.53 -5.16 -7.97
N SER A 240 9.76 -5.58 -7.69
CA SER A 240 10.74 -4.76 -7.01
C SER A 240 11.96 -4.48 -7.90
N PHE A 241 12.46 -3.24 -7.82
CA PHE A 241 13.66 -2.78 -8.51
C PHE A 241 14.58 -2.03 -7.53
N THR A 242 15.89 -2.06 -7.77
CA THR A 242 16.85 -1.23 -7.04
C THR A 242 16.68 0.25 -7.44
N GLY A 243 17.25 1.19 -6.65
CA GLY A 243 17.27 2.61 -7.01
C GLY A 243 17.97 2.94 -8.33
N LYS A 244 18.76 2.00 -8.88
CA LYS A 244 19.37 2.07 -10.22
C LYS A 244 18.51 1.42 -11.31
N GLY A 245 17.26 1.02 -11.01
CA GLY A 245 16.36 0.39 -11.97
C GLY A 245 16.68 -1.06 -12.33
N LYS A 246 17.52 -1.76 -11.55
CA LYS A 246 17.79 -3.19 -11.76
C LYS A 246 16.71 -4.04 -11.13
N TYR A 247 16.25 -5.07 -11.83
CA TYR A 247 15.23 -5.99 -11.36
C TYR A 247 15.70 -6.79 -10.15
N VAL A 248 14.89 -6.79 -9.10
CA VAL A 248 15.15 -7.51 -7.85
C VAL A 248 14.34 -8.80 -7.78
N GLY A 249 13.07 -8.73 -8.18
CA GLY A 249 12.17 -9.88 -8.16
C GLY A 249 10.71 -9.49 -8.30
N SER A 250 9.86 -10.50 -8.40
CA SER A 250 8.41 -10.39 -8.39
C SER A 250 7.80 -11.62 -7.72
N ASN A 251 6.62 -11.47 -7.11
CA ASN A 251 5.90 -12.60 -6.56
C ASN A 251 5.10 -13.35 -7.65
N GLU A 252 4.51 -14.49 -7.29
CA GLU A 252 3.76 -15.35 -8.22
C GLU A 252 2.53 -14.63 -8.79
N VAL A 253 1.88 -13.79 -7.99
CA VAL A 253 0.71 -13.00 -8.43
C VAL A 253 1.08 -12.02 -9.53
N ALA A 254 2.20 -11.29 -9.39
CA ALA A 254 2.70 -10.41 -10.44
C ALA A 254 3.02 -11.16 -11.73
N GLN A 255 3.64 -12.36 -11.63
CA GLN A 255 3.96 -13.20 -12.79
C GLN A 255 2.70 -13.76 -13.47
N LYS A 256 1.62 -13.98 -12.72
CA LYS A 256 0.32 -14.41 -13.27
C LYS A 256 -0.27 -13.33 -14.20
N TYR A 257 -0.17 -12.06 -13.84
CA TYR A 257 -0.68 -10.95 -14.66
C TYR A 257 0.31 -10.50 -15.73
N PHE A 258 1.60 -10.59 -15.44
CA PHE A 258 2.69 -10.23 -16.35
C PHE A 258 3.69 -11.40 -16.51
N PRO A 259 3.35 -12.42 -17.32
CA PRO A 259 4.21 -13.59 -17.50
C PRO A 259 5.60 -13.26 -18.05
N GLU A 260 5.74 -12.14 -18.75
CA GLU A 260 6.99 -11.63 -19.28
C GLU A 260 8.05 -11.38 -18.20
N LEU A 261 7.63 -11.17 -16.95
CA LEU A 261 8.54 -10.99 -15.80
C LEU A 261 9.43 -12.21 -15.54
N SER A 262 8.98 -13.41 -15.92
CA SER A 262 9.75 -14.65 -15.76
C SER A 262 11.04 -14.68 -16.61
N GLN A 263 11.13 -13.83 -17.62
CA GLN A 263 12.30 -13.71 -18.50
C GLN A 263 13.35 -12.72 -17.97
N LEU A 264 12.97 -11.90 -16.96
CA LEU A 264 13.90 -10.94 -16.39
C LEU A 264 14.93 -11.63 -15.50
N LEU A 265 16.18 -11.17 -15.62
CA LEU A 265 17.29 -11.64 -14.80
C LEU A 265 17.46 -10.71 -13.59
N ILE A 266 17.60 -11.31 -12.42
CA ILE A 266 17.89 -10.56 -11.19
C ILE A 266 19.21 -9.81 -11.33
N ASP A 267 19.29 -8.61 -10.73
CA ASP A 267 20.42 -7.68 -10.78
C ASP A 267 20.70 -7.05 -12.16
N ARG A 268 19.84 -7.25 -13.13
CA ARG A 268 19.95 -6.59 -14.45
C ARG A 268 18.84 -5.58 -14.70
N GLU A 269 19.14 -4.60 -15.51
CA GLU A 269 18.12 -3.67 -16.03
C GLU A 269 17.16 -4.40 -16.96
N ILE A 270 15.95 -3.87 -17.10
CA ILE A 270 14.98 -4.39 -18.08
C ILE A 270 15.60 -4.24 -19.47
N PRO A 271 15.80 -5.33 -20.22
CA PRO A 271 16.45 -5.24 -21.52
C PRO A 271 15.54 -4.52 -22.53
N LYS A 272 16.13 -3.71 -23.39
CA LYS A 272 15.39 -2.91 -24.39
C LYS A 272 14.55 -3.76 -25.36
N ASN A 273 14.94 -5.01 -25.58
CA ASN A 273 14.19 -5.98 -26.41
C ASN A 273 12.97 -6.58 -25.68
N ALA A 274 12.82 -6.40 -24.38
CA ALA A 274 11.59 -6.70 -23.63
C ALA A 274 10.59 -5.55 -23.79
N ASP A 275 10.10 -5.33 -25.01
CA ASP A 275 9.43 -4.12 -25.50
C ASP A 275 8.33 -3.59 -24.55
N PHE A 276 7.42 -4.45 -24.09
CA PHE A 276 6.37 -4.07 -23.14
C PHE A 276 6.93 -3.64 -21.77
N LEU A 277 7.75 -4.50 -21.15
CA LEU A 277 8.27 -4.24 -19.79
C LEU A 277 9.19 -3.02 -19.78
N TYR A 278 10.02 -2.85 -20.82
CA TYR A 278 10.91 -1.70 -20.92
C TYR A 278 10.14 -0.40 -21.09
N ARG A 279 9.15 -0.36 -22.00
CA ARG A 279 8.35 0.83 -22.27
C ARG A 279 7.46 1.21 -21.10
N GLU A 280 6.79 0.23 -20.50
CA GLU A 280 5.82 0.49 -19.45
C GLU A 280 6.48 0.68 -18.06
N PHE A 281 7.31 -0.26 -17.63
CA PHE A 281 7.92 -0.19 -16.30
C PHE A 281 9.29 0.51 -16.31
N GLY A 282 10.14 0.22 -17.30
CA GLY A 282 11.47 0.82 -17.39
C GLY A 282 11.44 2.34 -17.61
N MET A 283 10.58 2.82 -18.51
CA MET A 283 10.39 4.25 -18.73
C MET A 283 9.64 4.93 -17.61
N TRP A 284 8.68 4.22 -16.97
CA TRP A 284 7.95 4.73 -15.82
C TRP A 284 8.90 5.04 -14.66
N MET A 285 9.77 4.09 -14.28
CA MET A 285 10.78 4.32 -13.23
C MET A 285 11.73 5.48 -13.54
N LYS A 286 12.15 5.67 -14.81
CA LYS A 286 13.04 6.78 -15.21
C LYS A 286 12.38 8.15 -15.08
N ASN A 287 11.07 8.21 -15.29
CA ASN A 287 10.31 9.46 -15.30
C ASN A 287 9.66 9.75 -13.94
N TYR A 288 9.63 8.78 -13.02
CA TYR A 288 9.00 8.92 -11.72
C TYR A 288 9.76 9.89 -10.82
N ARG A 289 9.09 10.97 -10.40
CA ARG A 289 9.66 12.03 -9.56
C ARG A 289 9.32 11.94 -8.08
N GLY A 290 8.46 11.00 -7.70
CA GLY A 290 8.12 10.73 -6.30
C GLY A 290 7.20 11.75 -5.63
N GLU A 291 6.50 12.57 -6.39
CA GLU A 291 5.64 13.62 -5.83
C GLU A 291 4.20 13.15 -5.56
N GLU A 292 3.71 12.10 -6.25
CA GLU A 292 2.37 11.50 -6.03
C GLU A 292 2.38 10.00 -6.30
N GLU A 293 1.39 9.26 -5.76
CA GLU A 293 1.11 7.86 -6.11
C GLU A 293 0.71 7.79 -7.58
N GLU A 294 1.67 7.51 -8.46
CA GLU A 294 1.39 7.37 -9.87
C GLU A 294 0.76 6.00 -10.11
N VAL A 295 -0.47 6.00 -10.62
CA VAL A 295 -1.25 4.79 -10.89
C VAL A 295 -1.41 4.61 -12.40
N ARG A 296 -1.20 3.38 -12.89
CA ARG A 296 -1.45 2.99 -14.28
C ARG A 296 -2.38 1.80 -14.35
N TYR A 297 -3.24 1.79 -15.38
CA TYR A 297 -4.18 0.70 -15.63
C TYR A 297 -3.81 -0.03 -16.91
N TYR A 298 -3.79 -1.38 -16.83
CA TYR A 298 -3.47 -2.25 -17.96
C TYR A 298 -4.60 -3.24 -18.19
N ASN A 299 -5.05 -3.35 -19.43
CA ASN A 299 -6.01 -4.38 -19.83
C ASN A 299 -5.26 -5.67 -20.19
N ARG A 300 -5.46 -6.74 -19.43
CA ARG A 300 -4.81 -8.03 -19.59
C ARG A 300 -5.83 -9.17 -19.50
N LYS A 301 -6.03 -9.95 -20.58
CA LYS A 301 -6.92 -11.12 -20.60
C LYS A 301 -8.28 -10.85 -19.92
N ASP A 302 -9.01 -9.86 -20.40
CA ASP A 302 -10.32 -9.42 -19.89
C ASP A 302 -10.33 -8.92 -18.42
N ARG A 303 -9.16 -8.54 -17.91
CA ARG A 303 -9.01 -7.95 -16.58
C ARG A 303 -8.39 -6.56 -16.66
N VAL A 304 -8.82 -5.72 -15.75
CA VAL A 304 -8.24 -4.39 -15.54
C VAL A 304 -7.27 -4.48 -14.37
N ILE A 305 -5.99 -4.37 -14.68
CA ILE A 305 -4.90 -4.48 -13.70
C ILE A 305 -4.44 -3.07 -13.32
N LYS A 306 -4.60 -2.72 -12.05
CA LYS A 306 -4.10 -1.49 -11.47
C LYS A 306 -2.66 -1.70 -11.01
N CYS A 307 -1.75 -0.83 -11.44
CA CYS A 307 -0.35 -0.82 -11.01
C CYS A 307 -0.05 0.52 -10.33
N SER A 308 0.43 0.47 -9.09
CA SER A 308 0.84 1.64 -8.31
C SER A 308 2.34 1.58 -8.04
N MET A 309 3.07 2.67 -8.24
CA MET A 309 4.51 2.72 -8.01
C MET A 309 4.81 3.44 -6.70
N HIS A 310 5.64 2.78 -5.88
CA HIS A 310 6.16 3.31 -4.63
C HIS A 310 7.67 3.31 -4.67
N PHE A 311 8.32 4.19 -3.93
CA PHE A 311 9.77 4.18 -3.76
C PHE A 311 10.16 4.12 -2.29
N PHE A 312 11.31 3.51 -2.03
CA PHE A 312 11.88 3.42 -0.68
C PHE A 312 13.07 4.37 -0.56
N THR A 313 13.09 5.18 0.51
CA THR A 313 14.19 6.08 0.81
C THR A 313 14.96 5.65 2.06
N THR A 314 16.21 6.05 2.19
CA THR A 314 16.98 5.89 3.44
C THR A 314 16.75 7.10 4.35
N GLY A 315 16.51 6.86 5.66
CA GLY A 315 16.03 7.82 6.65
C GLY A 315 16.67 9.21 6.71
N CYS A 316 17.96 9.40 6.44
CA CYS A 316 18.61 10.72 6.55
C CYS A 316 18.95 11.41 5.22
N ALA A 317 19.02 10.72 4.10
CA ALA A 317 19.60 11.26 2.86
C ALA A 317 18.62 11.43 1.70
N LYS A 318 17.31 11.14 1.86
CA LYS A 318 16.30 11.15 0.75
C LYS A 318 16.74 10.41 -0.53
N GLN A 319 17.75 9.55 -0.45
CA GLN A 319 18.24 8.82 -1.60
C GLN A 319 17.35 7.61 -1.88
N VAL A 320 16.81 7.50 -3.09
CA VAL A 320 15.96 6.38 -3.50
C VAL A 320 16.76 5.08 -3.44
N ARG A 321 16.34 4.14 -2.57
CA ARG A 321 16.94 2.80 -2.47
C ARG A 321 16.38 1.82 -3.48
N GLY A 322 15.11 1.96 -3.82
CA GLY A 322 14.44 1.06 -4.74
C GLY A 322 13.02 1.51 -5.08
N TYR A 323 12.44 0.82 -6.04
CA TYR A 323 11.06 1.00 -6.48
C TYR A 323 10.29 -0.29 -6.24
N LEU A 324 9.05 -0.16 -5.78
CA LEU A 324 8.07 -1.24 -5.67
C LEU A 324 6.88 -0.90 -6.56
N ILE A 325 6.52 -1.81 -7.46
CA ILE A 325 5.28 -1.73 -8.22
C ILE A 325 4.30 -2.70 -7.60
N GLU A 326 3.22 -2.18 -7.05
CA GLU A 326 2.10 -2.95 -6.54
C GLU A 326 1.09 -3.19 -7.66
N ILE A 327 0.58 -4.40 -7.78
CA ILE A 327 -0.31 -4.86 -8.85
C ILE A 327 -1.58 -5.41 -8.21
N LEU A 328 -2.72 -4.91 -8.63
CA LEU A 328 -4.03 -5.31 -8.13
C LEU A 328 -4.99 -5.60 -9.29
N ASP A 329 -5.78 -6.66 -9.20
CA ASP A 329 -6.91 -6.89 -10.10
C ASP A 329 -8.09 -5.97 -9.70
N ASP A 330 -8.26 -4.91 -10.46
CA ASP A 330 -9.25 -3.87 -10.22
C ASP A 330 -10.52 -4.04 -11.10
N THR A 331 -10.64 -5.17 -11.77
CA THR A 331 -11.70 -5.43 -12.75
C THR A 331 -13.09 -5.21 -12.17
N ARG A 332 -13.34 -5.75 -10.98
CA ARG A 332 -14.64 -5.64 -10.31
C ARG A 332 -14.99 -4.19 -9.96
N GLN A 333 -14.02 -3.45 -9.44
CA GLN A 333 -14.21 -2.06 -9.06
C GLN A 333 -14.47 -1.17 -10.28
N GLN A 334 -13.70 -1.35 -11.36
CA GLN A 334 -13.87 -0.62 -12.61
C GLN A 334 -15.21 -0.93 -13.29
N THR A 335 -15.64 -2.19 -13.27
CA THR A 335 -16.98 -2.59 -13.78
C THR A 335 -18.07 -1.91 -12.98
N GLN A 336 -17.99 -1.91 -11.65
CA GLN A 336 -18.99 -1.24 -10.80
C GLN A 336 -19.03 0.28 -11.04
N ILE A 337 -17.88 0.93 -11.17
CA ILE A 337 -17.80 2.37 -11.49
C ILE A 337 -18.46 2.65 -12.84
N HIS A 338 -18.22 1.80 -13.84
CA HIS A 338 -18.84 1.95 -15.16
C HIS A 338 -20.37 1.78 -15.11
N GLU A 339 -20.86 0.77 -14.40
CA GLU A 339 -22.29 0.54 -14.19
C GLU A 339 -22.96 1.71 -13.46
N LEU A 340 -22.34 2.21 -12.38
CA LEU A 340 -22.85 3.35 -11.63
C LEU A 340 -22.92 4.61 -12.49
N ASN A 341 -21.90 4.88 -13.29
CA ASN A 341 -21.87 6.02 -14.20
C ASN A 341 -22.97 5.90 -15.28
N ALA A 342 -23.18 4.68 -15.81
CA ALA A 342 -24.25 4.43 -16.78
C ALA A 342 -25.63 4.60 -16.17
N MET A 343 -25.83 4.16 -14.92
CA MET A 343 -27.09 4.37 -14.18
C MET A 343 -27.33 5.85 -13.88
N ALA A 344 -26.30 6.57 -13.42
CA ALA A 344 -26.38 8.00 -13.15
C ALA A 344 -26.77 8.79 -14.41
N LYS A 345 -26.13 8.48 -15.55
CA LYS A 345 -26.46 9.11 -16.84
C LYS A 345 -27.92 8.85 -17.27
N LYS A 346 -28.41 7.61 -17.15
CA LYS A 346 -29.79 7.27 -17.45
C LYS A 346 -30.79 7.98 -16.53
N ALA A 347 -30.48 8.11 -15.25
CA ALA A 347 -31.31 8.84 -14.30
C ALA A 347 -31.38 10.34 -14.65
N GLU A 348 -30.26 10.94 -15.05
CA GLU A 348 -30.22 12.33 -15.49
C GLU A 348 -31.02 12.57 -16.78
N GLU A 349 -30.86 11.68 -17.78
CA GLU A 349 -31.65 11.73 -19.02
C GLU A 349 -33.14 11.60 -18.75
N ALA A 350 -33.54 10.69 -17.86
CA ALA A 350 -34.95 10.50 -17.45
C ALA A 350 -35.52 11.76 -16.75
N ASN A 351 -34.70 12.38 -15.89
CA ASN A 351 -35.08 13.61 -15.20
C ASN A 351 -35.25 14.78 -16.17
N LEU A 352 -34.36 14.97 -17.13
CA LEU A 352 -34.50 16.01 -18.17
C LEU A 352 -35.72 15.79 -19.03
N ALA A 353 -36.00 14.55 -19.44
CA ALA A 353 -37.20 14.19 -20.21
C ALA A 353 -38.49 14.50 -19.43
N LYS A 354 -38.52 14.18 -18.11
CA LYS A 354 -39.64 14.49 -17.21
C LYS A 354 -39.91 16.01 -17.14
N GLY A 355 -38.84 16.80 -17.00
CA GLY A 355 -38.94 18.26 -16.97
C GLY A 355 -39.50 18.86 -18.28
N ALA A 356 -38.97 18.41 -19.41
CA ALA A 356 -39.42 18.85 -20.74
C ALA A 356 -40.92 18.46 -20.98
N PHE A 357 -41.32 17.25 -20.60
CA PHE A 357 -42.69 16.77 -20.70
C PHE A 357 -43.64 17.62 -19.89
N LEU A 358 -43.34 17.91 -18.63
CA LEU A 358 -44.19 18.76 -17.77
C LEU A 358 -44.33 20.19 -18.33
N ALA A 359 -43.25 20.75 -18.90
CA ALA A 359 -43.29 22.06 -19.53
C ALA A 359 -44.19 22.08 -20.77
N SER A 360 -44.13 21.07 -21.64
CA SER A 360 -45.03 20.92 -22.81
C SER A 360 -46.46 20.79 -22.42
N ILE A 361 -46.77 19.86 -21.49
CA ILE A 361 -48.17 19.64 -21.00
C ILE A 361 -48.73 20.94 -20.44
N SER A 362 -47.97 21.70 -19.68
CA SER A 362 -48.50 22.96 -19.14
C SER A 362 -48.89 23.94 -20.22
N HIS A 363 -48.08 24.04 -21.26
CA HIS A 363 -48.44 24.93 -22.39
C HIS A 363 -49.69 24.44 -23.12
N GLU A 364 -49.79 23.12 -23.33
CA GLU A 364 -50.95 22.50 -24.00
C GLU A 364 -52.26 22.61 -23.19
N ILE A 365 -52.17 22.59 -21.85
CA ILE A 365 -53.37 22.77 -20.99
C ILE A 365 -53.71 24.25 -20.83
N ARG A 366 -52.72 25.15 -20.76
CA ARG A 366 -52.97 26.60 -20.60
C ARG A 366 -53.78 27.18 -21.75
N THR A 367 -53.48 26.76 -22.99
CA THR A 367 -54.14 27.28 -24.20
C THR A 367 -55.65 27.07 -24.20
N PRO A 368 -56.22 25.86 -24.04
CA PRO A 368 -57.66 25.65 -24.01
C PRO A 368 -58.35 26.30 -22.79
N ILE A 369 -57.66 26.31 -21.63
CA ILE A 369 -58.21 26.96 -20.43
C ILE A 369 -58.35 28.48 -20.66
N ASN A 370 -57.34 29.13 -21.24
CA ASN A 370 -57.42 30.55 -21.55
C ASN A 370 -58.56 30.85 -22.59
N ALA A 371 -58.73 29.97 -23.56
CA ALA A 371 -59.85 30.11 -24.49
C ALA A 371 -61.19 30.01 -23.78
N VAL A 372 -61.37 29.02 -22.88
CA VAL A 372 -62.61 28.89 -22.08
C VAL A 372 -62.84 30.12 -21.20
N LEU A 373 -61.80 30.62 -20.53
CA LEU A 373 -61.88 31.83 -19.71
C LEU A 373 -62.21 33.07 -20.53
N GLY A 374 -61.65 33.20 -21.75
CA GLY A 374 -61.91 34.30 -22.66
C GLY A 374 -63.41 34.30 -23.12
N MET A 375 -63.93 33.15 -23.54
CA MET A 375 -65.35 33.01 -23.89
C MET A 375 -66.25 33.29 -22.69
N ASN A 376 -65.87 32.81 -21.50
CA ASN A 376 -66.61 33.04 -20.27
C ASN A 376 -66.63 34.53 -19.86
N GLU A 377 -65.59 35.28 -20.16
CA GLU A 377 -65.45 36.73 -19.92
C GLU A 377 -66.44 37.49 -20.83
N MET A 378 -66.64 37.03 -22.08
CA MET A 378 -67.66 37.58 -22.98
C MET A 378 -69.04 37.32 -22.45
N ILE A 379 -69.34 36.10 -21.94
CA ILE A 379 -70.62 35.80 -21.29
C ILE A 379 -70.89 36.73 -20.12
N LEU A 380 -69.86 36.92 -19.25
CA LEU A 380 -69.99 37.84 -18.10
C LEU A 380 -70.27 39.30 -18.50
N ARG A 381 -69.75 39.70 -19.67
CA ARG A 381 -69.95 41.07 -20.21
C ARG A 381 -71.32 41.25 -20.88
N GLU A 382 -71.75 40.27 -21.63
CA GLU A 382 -72.93 40.41 -22.53
C GLU A 382 -74.17 39.93 -21.85
N SER A 383 -74.17 39.02 -20.90
CA SER A 383 -75.35 38.48 -20.25
C SER A 383 -75.85 39.41 -19.14
N GLU A 384 -77.09 39.80 -19.20
CA GLU A 384 -77.85 40.53 -18.17
C GLU A 384 -78.58 39.60 -17.16
N GLU A 385 -78.68 38.31 -17.47
CA GLU A 385 -79.36 37.31 -16.64
C GLU A 385 -78.54 36.99 -15.37
N PRO A 386 -79.13 37.21 -14.17
CA PRO A 386 -78.35 37.05 -12.92
C PRO A 386 -77.82 35.65 -12.69
N GLN A 387 -78.58 34.63 -13.14
CA GLN A 387 -78.23 33.25 -12.96
C GLN A 387 -77.03 32.82 -13.85
N ILE A 388 -77.00 33.29 -15.10
CA ILE A 388 -75.89 33.06 -16.04
C ILE A 388 -74.60 33.71 -15.53
N ARG A 389 -74.69 34.92 -14.98
CA ARG A 389 -73.54 35.63 -14.39
C ARG A 389 -72.94 34.87 -13.19
N VAL A 390 -73.83 34.23 -12.37
CA VAL A 390 -73.34 33.38 -11.26
C VAL A 390 -72.62 32.14 -11.80
N TYR A 391 -73.15 31.47 -12.79
CA TYR A 391 -72.51 30.33 -13.42
C TYR A 391 -71.16 30.71 -14.07
N ALA A 392 -71.14 31.74 -14.86
CA ALA A 392 -69.96 32.29 -15.49
C ALA A 392 -68.88 32.73 -14.45
N GLY A 393 -69.35 33.33 -13.36
CA GLY A 393 -68.43 33.67 -12.23
C GLY A 393 -67.80 32.41 -11.58
N ASN A 394 -68.57 31.33 -11.48
CA ASN A 394 -68.04 30.05 -10.96
C ASN A 394 -67.09 29.39 -11.94
N ILE A 395 -67.35 29.41 -13.25
CA ILE A 395 -66.43 28.93 -14.29
C ILE A 395 -65.08 29.71 -14.24
N LYS A 396 -65.17 31.06 -14.14
CA LYS A 396 -63.96 31.91 -14.03
C LYS A 396 -63.13 31.55 -12.81
N LYS A 397 -63.75 31.34 -11.65
CA LYS A 397 -63.05 30.92 -10.44
C LYS A 397 -62.36 29.55 -10.59
N ALA A 398 -63.09 28.57 -11.15
CA ALA A 398 -62.58 27.21 -11.39
C ALA A 398 -61.44 27.22 -12.40
N GLY A 399 -61.54 27.92 -13.52
CA GLY A 399 -60.46 28.03 -14.51
C GLY A 399 -59.20 28.70 -14.00
N ASN A 400 -59.35 29.79 -13.22
CA ASN A 400 -58.21 30.46 -12.58
C ASN A 400 -57.52 29.55 -11.52
N SER A 401 -58.32 28.76 -10.77
CA SER A 401 -57.77 27.82 -9.80
C SER A 401 -56.99 26.70 -10.50
N LEU A 402 -57.44 26.21 -11.65
CA LEU A 402 -56.77 25.19 -12.43
C LEU A 402 -55.44 25.71 -13.02
N LEU A 403 -55.39 26.91 -13.57
CA LEU A 403 -54.19 27.58 -14.03
C LEU A 403 -53.16 27.75 -12.90
N SER A 404 -53.63 28.15 -11.72
CA SER A 404 -52.74 28.27 -10.53
C SER A 404 -52.13 26.94 -10.12
N LEU A 405 -52.94 25.85 -10.13
CA LEU A 405 -52.42 24.50 -9.84
C LEU A 405 -51.32 24.05 -10.82
N ILE A 406 -51.60 24.24 -12.13
CA ILE A 406 -50.63 23.88 -13.18
C ILE A 406 -49.31 24.66 -13.03
N ASN A 407 -49.41 25.97 -12.80
CA ASN A 407 -48.21 26.80 -12.60
C ASN A 407 -47.43 26.38 -11.33
N ASN A 408 -48.12 26.00 -10.25
CA ASN A 408 -47.46 25.50 -9.03
C ASN A 408 -46.75 24.17 -9.28
N VAL A 409 -47.32 23.24 -10.05
CA VAL A 409 -46.68 21.96 -10.41
C VAL A 409 -45.42 22.20 -11.26
N LEU A 410 -45.49 23.16 -12.18
CA LEU A 410 -44.32 23.53 -12.99
C LEU A 410 -43.23 24.19 -12.18
N ASP A 411 -43.61 25.13 -11.33
CA ASP A 411 -42.63 25.81 -10.45
C ASP A 411 -41.94 24.77 -9.54
N TYR A 412 -42.68 23.79 -9.00
CA TYR A 412 -42.13 22.68 -8.23
C TYR A 412 -41.14 21.84 -9.05
N SER A 413 -41.55 21.44 -10.27
CA SER A 413 -40.67 20.68 -11.16
C SER A 413 -39.38 21.43 -11.51
N ARG A 414 -39.46 22.73 -11.78
CA ARG A 414 -38.28 23.57 -12.06
C ARG A 414 -37.37 23.73 -10.85
N MET A 415 -37.94 23.80 -9.65
CA MET A 415 -37.14 23.83 -8.40
C MET A 415 -36.41 22.51 -8.18
N GLU A 416 -37.12 21.38 -8.37
CA GLU A 416 -36.50 20.03 -8.19
C GLU A 416 -35.31 19.81 -9.12
N HIS A 417 -35.32 20.43 -10.30
CA HIS A 417 -34.22 20.33 -11.29
C HIS A 417 -33.19 21.49 -11.21
N GLY A 418 -33.29 22.36 -10.22
CA GLY A 418 -32.41 23.51 -10.10
C GLY A 418 -32.52 24.53 -11.25
N ALA A 419 -33.58 24.40 -12.08
CA ALA A 419 -33.80 25.25 -13.27
C ALA A 419 -34.56 26.55 -12.96
N LEU A 420 -34.94 26.78 -11.69
CA LEU A 420 -35.62 28.00 -11.26
C LEU A 420 -34.57 29.14 -11.15
N ALA A 421 -34.51 29.99 -12.15
CA ALA A 421 -33.63 31.18 -12.10
C ALA A 421 -34.27 32.24 -11.19
N ILE A 422 -33.55 32.63 -10.13
CA ILE A 422 -33.91 33.78 -9.29
C ILE A 422 -33.54 35.05 -10.07
N GLN A 423 -34.49 36.00 -10.20
CA GLN A 423 -34.27 37.28 -10.87
C GLN A 423 -34.22 38.42 -9.86
N PRO A 424 -33.05 38.76 -9.36
CA PRO A 424 -32.91 39.81 -8.36
C PRO A 424 -33.15 41.19 -8.99
N VAL A 425 -34.14 41.90 -8.45
CA VAL A 425 -34.45 43.29 -8.80
C VAL A 425 -34.45 44.13 -7.54
N CYS A 426 -34.20 45.44 -7.68
CA CYS A 426 -34.32 46.36 -6.59
C CYS A 426 -35.79 46.73 -6.37
N TYR A 427 -36.36 46.37 -5.21
CA TYR A 427 -37.77 46.60 -4.90
C TYR A 427 -37.92 47.35 -3.58
N ASP A 428 -39.08 48.06 -3.49
CA ASP A 428 -39.53 48.75 -2.29
C ASP A 428 -40.29 47.77 -1.39
N VAL A 429 -39.80 47.59 -0.15
CA VAL A 429 -40.34 46.64 0.82
C VAL A 429 -41.75 47.03 1.27
N ALA A 430 -41.99 48.32 1.55
CA ALA A 430 -43.27 48.83 2.00
C ALA A 430 -44.35 48.62 0.94
N LYS A 431 -43.99 48.87 -0.32
CA LYS A 431 -44.87 48.65 -1.47
C LYS A 431 -45.23 47.15 -1.64
N LEU A 432 -44.23 46.30 -1.56
CA LEU A 432 -44.43 44.83 -1.68
C LEU A 432 -45.35 44.29 -0.58
N LEU A 433 -45.14 44.71 0.69
CA LEU A 433 -45.99 44.30 1.81
C LEU A 433 -47.42 44.88 1.65
N CYS A 434 -47.56 46.15 1.23
CA CYS A 434 -48.83 46.81 1.01
C CYS A 434 -49.63 46.10 -0.10
N ASP A 435 -49.01 45.77 -1.22
CA ASP A 435 -49.61 45.03 -2.35
C ASP A 435 -50.06 43.62 -1.94
N ALA A 436 -49.24 42.89 -1.18
CA ALA A 436 -49.59 41.55 -0.69
C ALA A 436 -50.75 41.55 0.29
N CYS A 437 -50.83 42.56 1.13
CA CYS A 437 -51.88 42.69 2.18
C CYS A 437 -53.19 43.31 1.68
N SER A 438 -53.16 44.22 0.68
CA SER A 438 -54.36 44.93 0.19
C SER A 438 -55.43 43.97 -0.30
N LEU A 439 -55.07 42.99 -1.09
CA LEU A 439 -55.98 41.96 -1.62
C LEU A 439 -56.52 41.04 -0.51
N MET A 440 -55.72 40.71 0.46
CA MET A 440 -56.10 39.88 1.59
C MET A 440 -56.96 40.65 2.62
N ARG A 441 -56.77 41.91 2.76
CA ARG A 441 -57.62 42.78 3.63
C ARG A 441 -59.10 42.73 3.23
N VAL A 442 -59.41 42.77 1.94
CA VAL A 442 -60.79 42.64 1.44
C VAL A 442 -61.35 41.26 1.79
N ARG A 443 -60.60 40.19 1.59
CA ARG A 443 -61.03 38.82 1.92
C ARG A 443 -61.16 38.58 3.43
N ALA A 444 -60.30 39.14 4.23
CA ALA A 444 -60.40 39.08 5.71
C ALA A 444 -61.65 39.77 6.21
N ARG A 445 -61.97 40.99 5.69
CA ARG A 445 -63.15 41.74 6.06
C ARG A 445 -64.48 40.98 5.70
N THR A 446 -64.54 40.25 4.58
CA THR A 446 -65.69 39.43 4.22
C THR A 446 -65.90 38.25 5.18
N LYS A 447 -64.90 37.88 5.97
CA LYS A 447 -64.98 36.85 6.99
C LYS A 447 -65.03 37.41 8.42
N ASN A 448 -65.08 38.73 8.61
CA ASN A 448 -65.00 39.44 9.90
C ASN A 448 -63.70 39.09 10.67
N LEU A 449 -62.59 39.06 9.94
CA LEU A 449 -61.22 38.86 10.49
C LEU A 449 -60.47 40.17 10.39
N ASP A 450 -59.72 40.48 11.43
CA ASP A 450 -58.78 41.61 11.42
C ASP A 450 -57.44 41.19 10.81
N LEU A 451 -56.91 41.98 9.88
CA LEU A 451 -55.59 41.76 9.26
C LEU A 451 -54.64 42.87 9.77
N GLU A 452 -53.73 42.44 10.60
CA GLU A 452 -52.68 43.30 11.18
C GLU A 452 -51.36 43.09 10.43
N VAL A 453 -50.62 44.19 10.20
CA VAL A 453 -49.26 44.17 9.62
C VAL A 453 -48.33 44.87 10.57
N GLN A 454 -47.35 44.18 11.06
CA GLN A 454 -46.28 44.69 11.91
C GLN A 454 -44.96 44.54 11.20
N ALA A 455 -44.30 45.63 10.88
CA ALA A 455 -42.98 45.63 10.26
C ALA A 455 -41.96 46.31 11.20
N ASP A 456 -40.81 45.74 11.33
CA ASP A 456 -39.72 46.28 12.11
C ASP A 456 -39.22 47.61 11.48
N PRO A 457 -38.99 48.68 12.27
CA PRO A 457 -38.44 49.92 11.78
C PRO A 457 -37.04 49.81 11.16
N ASP A 458 -36.28 48.79 11.53
CA ASP A 458 -34.93 48.59 11.06
C ASP A 458 -34.88 47.91 9.66
N ILE A 459 -35.99 47.58 9.06
CA ILE A 459 -36.08 47.01 7.70
C ILE A 459 -35.66 48.08 6.69
N PRO A 460 -34.64 47.81 5.83
CA PRO A 460 -34.26 48.73 4.75
C PRO A 460 -35.43 49.00 3.80
N ALA A 461 -35.61 50.26 3.41
CA ALA A 461 -36.68 50.67 2.53
C ALA A 461 -36.63 49.98 1.14
N ARG A 462 -35.42 49.64 0.69
CA ARG A 462 -35.15 48.93 -0.57
C ARG A 462 -34.24 47.72 -0.37
N LEU A 463 -34.61 46.61 -1.01
CA LEU A 463 -33.85 45.39 -1.01
C LEU A 463 -33.65 44.91 -2.45
N LEU A 464 -32.57 44.13 -2.67
CA LEU A 464 -32.29 43.42 -3.91
C LEU A 464 -32.74 41.96 -3.73
N GLY A 465 -33.68 41.52 -4.54
CA GLY A 465 -34.20 40.15 -4.47
C GLY A 465 -35.30 39.91 -5.51
N ASP A 466 -35.81 38.70 -5.61
CA ASP A 466 -36.91 38.37 -6.51
C ASP A 466 -38.26 38.75 -5.86
N ASP A 467 -38.70 39.95 -6.12
CA ASP A 467 -39.95 40.50 -5.56
C ASP A 467 -41.18 39.69 -5.98
N VAL A 468 -41.16 39.12 -7.17
CA VAL A 468 -42.28 38.28 -7.69
C VAL A 468 -42.41 37.00 -6.84
N ARG A 469 -41.31 36.36 -6.54
CA ARG A 469 -41.30 35.14 -5.72
C ARG A 469 -41.63 35.42 -4.26
N ILE A 470 -41.09 36.47 -3.72
CA ILE A 470 -41.41 36.91 -2.33
C ILE A 470 -42.93 37.23 -2.23
N ARG A 471 -43.46 37.96 -3.20
CA ARG A 471 -44.88 38.24 -3.26
C ARG A 471 -45.75 36.99 -3.35
N GLN A 472 -45.35 36.03 -4.17
CA GLN A 472 -46.01 34.73 -4.31
C GLN A 472 -46.01 33.94 -2.98
N ILE A 473 -44.90 33.92 -2.24
CA ILE A 473 -44.80 33.28 -0.92
C ILE A 473 -45.76 33.97 0.07
N LEU A 474 -45.66 35.30 0.19
CA LEU A 474 -46.52 36.08 1.11
C LEU A 474 -48.01 35.87 0.78
N PHE A 475 -48.38 35.91 -0.49
CA PHE A 475 -49.74 35.70 -0.90
C PHE A 475 -50.26 34.29 -0.56
N ASN A 476 -49.45 33.26 -0.78
CA ASN A 476 -49.83 31.89 -0.42
C ASN A 476 -50.01 31.71 1.08
N LEU A 477 -49.10 32.25 1.90
CA LEU A 477 -49.20 32.18 3.36
C LEU A 477 -50.40 32.96 3.91
N LEU A 478 -50.56 34.20 3.49
CA LEU A 478 -51.68 35.04 3.90
C LEU A 478 -53.05 34.50 3.45
N SER A 479 -53.14 34.00 2.19
CA SER A 479 -54.33 33.35 1.68
C SER A 479 -54.74 32.14 2.51
N ASN A 480 -53.78 31.30 2.86
CA ASN A 480 -54.00 30.15 3.74
C ASN A 480 -54.42 30.56 5.13
N ALA A 481 -53.76 31.57 5.73
CA ALA A 481 -54.11 32.08 7.03
C ALA A 481 -55.55 32.61 7.08
N VAL A 482 -55.95 33.44 6.11
CA VAL A 482 -57.34 33.98 6.03
C VAL A 482 -58.32 32.86 5.71
N LYS A 483 -57.97 31.86 4.90
CA LYS A 483 -58.82 30.71 4.54
C LYS A 483 -59.17 29.85 5.75
N TYR A 484 -58.20 29.52 6.58
CA TYR A 484 -58.33 28.57 7.69
C TYR A 484 -58.70 29.21 9.03
N THR A 485 -58.54 30.55 9.19
CA THR A 485 -58.99 31.27 10.39
C THR A 485 -60.51 31.46 10.33
N LYS A 486 -61.22 31.06 11.38
CA LYS A 486 -62.66 31.18 11.50
C LYS A 486 -63.11 32.46 12.23
N LYS A 487 -62.38 32.89 13.29
CA LYS A 487 -62.66 34.10 14.09
C LYS A 487 -61.33 34.62 14.66
N GLY A 488 -61.23 35.90 14.87
CA GLY A 488 -60.09 36.58 15.46
C GLY A 488 -59.28 37.38 14.43
N PHE A 489 -58.00 37.28 14.41
CA PHE A 489 -57.13 38.08 13.55
C PHE A 489 -56.06 37.22 12.80
N VAL A 490 -55.53 37.76 11.73
CA VAL A 490 -54.36 37.27 11.01
C VAL A 490 -53.28 38.37 11.10
N ARG A 491 -52.08 38.02 11.57
CA ARG A 491 -50.99 38.99 11.71
C ARG A 491 -49.83 38.59 10.81
N LEU A 492 -49.38 39.53 9.98
CA LEU A 492 -48.13 39.47 9.29
C LEU A 492 -47.05 40.22 10.08
N HIS A 493 -46.10 39.53 10.66
CA HIS A 493 -44.98 40.14 11.37
C HIS A 493 -43.70 39.97 10.54
N VAL A 494 -43.01 41.06 10.21
CA VAL A 494 -41.76 41.07 9.46
C VAL A 494 -40.69 41.71 10.36
N ALA A 495 -39.68 40.96 10.72
CA ALA A 495 -38.60 41.37 11.59
C ALA A 495 -37.24 41.15 10.94
N VAL A 496 -36.28 41.96 11.31
CA VAL A 496 -34.86 41.74 10.94
C VAL A 496 -34.25 40.79 11.94
N LEU A 497 -33.84 39.62 11.52
CA LEU A 497 -33.16 38.63 12.34
C LEU A 497 -31.63 38.92 12.42
N GLU A 498 -31.04 39.23 11.26
CA GLU A 498 -29.63 39.52 11.14
C GLU A 498 -29.41 40.55 10.02
N ARG A 499 -28.49 41.46 10.22
CA ARG A 499 -28.12 42.45 9.23
C ARG A 499 -26.60 42.57 9.17
N THR A 500 -26.07 42.39 7.97
CA THR A 500 -24.67 42.68 7.62
C THR A 500 -24.63 43.93 6.73
N GLU A 501 -23.45 44.34 6.27
CA GLU A 501 -23.31 45.43 5.30
C GLU A 501 -23.94 45.12 3.95
N GLU A 502 -24.02 43.84 3.57
CA GLU A 502 -24.48 43.38 2.24
C GLU A 502 -25.81 42.63 2.25
N THR A 503 -26.22 42.06 3.38
CA THR A 503 -27.39 41.17 3.47
C THR A 503 -28.28 41.49 4.67
N VAL A 504 -29.57 41.24 4.53
CA VAL A 504 -30.56 41.29 5.59
C VAL A 504 -31.36 39.98 5.57
N THR A 505 -31.48 39.34 6.73
CA THR A 505 -32.27 38.13 6.93
C THR A 505 -33.46 38.42 7.80
#